data_ad49a9a371491cb4472cd84eec40865f
#
_entry.id   ad49a9a371491cb4472cd84eec40865f
#
_cell.length_a   1.000
_cell.length_b   1.000
_cell.length_c   1.000
_cell.angle_alpha   90.00
_cell.angle_beta   90.00
_cell.angle_gamma   90.00
#
_symmetry.space_group_name_H-M   'P 1'
#
loop_
_entity.id
_entity.type
_entity.pdbx_description
1 polymer ?
#
loop_
_entity_poly.entity_id
_entity_poly.type
_entity_poly.pdbx_seq_one_letter_code
_entity_poly.pdbx_strand_id
1 'polypeptide(L)' 'MTSEIKIGKNVKEYRNKLGLSQEDFAKKSGVKYTTLTKIESNVIKKPSVFIMAKLAKILGVSIEDLIK' A
#
# COMPACT_ATOMS: atom_id res chain seq x y z
N MET A 1 -13.78 -16.68 -14.12
CA MET A 1 -12.50 -15.98 -14.21
C MET A 1 -12.15 -15.40 -12.85
N THR A 2 -11.00 -15.75 -12.33
CA THR A 2 -10.56 -15.22 -11.04
C THR A 2 -9.93 -13.86 -11.25
N SER A 3 -10.42 -12.87 -10.50
CA SER A 3 -9.78 -11.57 -10.50
C SER A 3 -8.64 -11.58 -9.49
N GLU A 4 -7.49 -11.15 -9.92
CA GLU A 4 -6.34 -11.03 -9.06
C GLU A 4 -6.44 -9.75 -8.25
N ILE A 5 -6.27 -9.85 -6.94
CA ILE A 5 -6.26 -8.67 -6.07
C ILE A 5 -4.90 -7.97 -6.24
N LYS A 6 -4.94 -6.72 -6.64
CA LYS A 6 -3.72 -5.96 -6.90
C LYS A 6 -3.50 -4.91 -5.82
N ILE A 7 -3.06 -5.38 -4.67
CA ILE A 7 -2.83 -4.52 -3.51
C ILE A 7 -1.83 -3.41 -3.83
N GLY A 8 -0.72 -3.76 -4.49
CA GLY A 8 0.30 -2.78 -4.83
C GLY A 8 -0.21 -1.65 -5.69
N LYS A 9 -1.03 -1.98 -6.70
CA LYS A 9 -1.63 -0.99 -7.56
C LYS A 9 -2.57 -0.07 -6.77
N ASN A 10 -3.39 -0.65 -5.90
CA ASN A 10 -4.31 0.12 -5.09
C ASN A 10 -3.57 1.07 -4.14
N VAL A 11 -2.53 0.58 -3.47
CA VAL A 11 -1.71 1.40 -2.59
C VAL A 11 -1.09 2.56 -3.36
N LYS A 12 -0.52 2.27 -4.51
CA LYS A 12 0.13 3.29 -5.35
C LYS A 12 -0.86 4.37 -5.79
N GLU A 13 -2.06 3.97 -6.21
CA GLU A 13 -3.07 4.92 -6.65
C GLU A 13 -3.52 5.85 -5.53
N TYR A 14 -3.79 5.30 -4.34
CA TYR A 14 -4.17 6.13 -3.20
C TYR A 14 -3.04 7.07 -2.78
N ARG A 15 -1.79 6.56 -2.79
CA ARG A 15 -0.64 7.39 -2.45
C ARG A 15 -0.50 8.56 -3.43
N ASN A 16 -0.64 8.28 -4.71
CA ASN A 16 -0.55 9.32 -5.74
C ASN A 16 -1.65 10.37 -5.60
N LYS A 17 -2.85 9.96 -5.25
CA LYS A 17 -3.95 10.89 -5.03
C LYS A 17 -3.65 11.86 -3.90
N LEU A 18 -2.90 11.43 -2.89
CA LEU A 18 -2.50 12.29 -1.78
C LEU A 18 -1.25 13.11 -2.08
N GLY A 19 -0.63 12.90 -3.23
CA GLY A 19 0.58 13.62 -3.58
C GLY A 19 1.80 13.20 -2.77
N LEU A 20 1.79 12.02 -2.19
CA LEU A 20 2.90 11.54 -1.37
C LEU A 20 3.93 10.80 -2.21
N SER A 21 5.21 11.06 -1.96
CA SER A 21 6.28 10.24 -2.52
C SER A 21 6.33 8.91 -1.75
N GLN A 22 6.99 7.92 -2.32
CA GLN A 22 7.19 6.65 -1.63
C GLN A 22 7.97 6.86 -0.33
N GLU A 23 8.98 7.73 -0.34
CA GLU A 23 9.77 8.01 0.85
C GLU A 23 8.94 8.64 1.95
N ASP A 24 8.14 9.64 1.61
CA ASP A 24 7.27 10.30 2.59
C ASP A 24 6.24 9.33 3.15
N PHE A 25 5.65 8.52 2.29
CA PHE A 25 4.65 7.55 2.71
C PHE A 25 5.27 6.51 3.65
N ALA A 26 6.46 6.02 3.32
CA ALA A 26 7.17 5.08 4.17
C ALA A 26 7.42 5.68 5.56
N LYS A 27 7.90 6.93 5.61
CA LYS A 27 8.16 7.61 6.87
C LYS A 27 6.88 7.78 7.70
N LYS A 28 5.82 8.24 7.08
CA LYS A 28 4.55 8.50 7.78
C LYS A 28 3.88 7.23 8.26
N SER A 29 3.97 6.17 7.50
CA SER A 29 3.33 4.90 7.85
C SER A 29 4.16 4.03 8.78
N GLY A 30 5.46 4.31 8.88
CA GLY A 30 6.36 3.45 9.66
C GLY A 30 6.70 2.15 8.97
N VAL A 31 6.39 2.03 7.69
CA VAL A 31 6.76 0.86 6.87
C VAL A 31 8.09 1.15 6.19
N LYS A 32 8.98 0.17 6.17
CA LYS A 32 10.28 0.35 5.52
C LYS A 32 10.12 0.72 4.06
N TYR A 33 10.92 1.65 3.59
CA TYR A 33 10.89 2.09 2.20
C TYR A 33 11.03 0.91 1.24
N THR A 34 11.99 0.02 1.49
CA THR A 34 12.20 -1.15 0.63
C THR A 34 11.00 -2.06 0.61
N THR A 35 10.32 -2.23 1.74
CA THR A 35 9.11 -3.03 1.81
C THR A 35 7.98 -2.39 1.00
N LEU A 36 7.82 -1.07 1.14
CA LEU A 36 6.79 -0.34 0.40
C LEU A 36 7.02 -0.45 -1.11
N THR A 37 8.26 -0.26 -1.57
CA THR A 37 8.56 -0.36 -3.00
C THR A 37 8.28 -1.74 -3.55
N LYS A 38 8.55 -2.78 -2.77
CA LYS A 38 8.25 -4.16 -3.18
C LYS A 38 6.75 -4.42 -3.24
N ILE A 39 5.98 -3.80 -2.35
CA ILE A 39 4.53 -3.91 -2.39
C ILE A 39 3.99 -3.24 -3.65
N GLU A 40 4.41 -2.00 -3.93
CA GLU A 40 3.92 -1.25 -5.08
C GLU A 40 4.36 -1.85 -6.41
N SER A 41 5.51 -2.52 -6.46
CA SER A 41 5.99 -3.19 -7.67
C SER A 41 5.45 -4.61 -7.82
N ASN A 42 4.60 -5.05 -6.92
CA ASN A 42 3.99 -6.37 -6.93
C ASN A 42 4.97 -7.51 -6.67
N VAL A 43 6.14 -7.21 -6.10
CA VAL A 43 7.08 -8.24 -5.64
C VAL A 43 6.53 -8.90 -4.38
N ILE A 44 6.02 -8.09 -3.45
CA ILE A 44 5.27 -8.59 -2.30
C ILE A 44 3.80 -8.49 -2.66
N LYS A 45 3.19 -9.62 -2.98
CA LYS A 45 1.78 -9.65 -3.42
C LYS A 45 0.79 -9.68 -2.27
N LYS A 46 1.20 -10.24 -1.13
CA LYS A 46 0.34 -10.41 0.04
C LYS A 46 1.02 -9.89 1.28
N PRO A 47 1.08 -8.55 1.45
CA PRO A 47 1.67 -8.01 2.68
C PRO A 47 0.84 -8.40 3.89
N SER A 48 1.47 -8.39 5.07
CA SER A 48 0.78 -8.73 6.30
C SER A 48 -0.34 -7.74 6.60
N VAL A 49 -1.33 -8.18 7.37
CA VAL A 49 -2.43 -7.30 7.77
C VAL A 49 -1.91 -6.12 8.61
N PHE A 50 -0.83 -6.32 9.35
CA PHE A 50 -0.24 -5.24 10.14
C PHE A 50 0.34 -4.14 9.26
N ILE A 51 1.04 -4.54 8.19
CA ILE A 51 1.57 -3.58 7.23
C ILE A 51 0.42 -2.87 6.52
N MET A 52 -0.58 -3.62 6.10
CA MET A 52 -1.74 -3.04 5.41
C MET A 52 -2.49 -2.06 6.30
N ALA A 53 -2.61 -2.35 7.60
CA ALA A 53 -3.27 -1.44 8.54
C ALA A 53 -2.50 -0.12 8.66
N LYS A 54 -1.16 -0.18 8.71
CA LYS A 54 -0.34 1.02 8.77
C LYS A 54 -0.49 1.87 7.50
N LEU A 55 -0.48 1.23 6.34
CA LEU A 55 -0.65 1.95 5.08
C LEU A 55 -2.04 2.57 4.97
N ALA A 56 -3.08 1.79 5.30
CA ALA A 56 -4.45 2.26 5.23
C ALA A 56 -4.70 3.47 6.14
N LYS A 57 -4.11 3.46 7.32
CA LYS A 57 -4.26 4.56 8.27
C LYS A 57 -3.78 5.88 7.69
N ILE A 58 -2.60 5.88 7.06
CA ILE A 58 -2.03 7.10 6.47
C ILE A 58 -2.83 7.52 5.24
N LEU A 59 -3.32 6.55 4.47
CA LEU A 59 -4.10 6.84 3.28
C LEU A 59 -5.54 7.29 3.59
N GLY A 60 -5.98 7.09 4.85
CA GLY A 60 -7.34 7.44 5.22
C GLY A 60 -8.40 6.52 4.64
N VAL A 61 -8.04 5.28 4.38
CA VAL A 61 -8.95 4.28 3.80
C VAL A 61 -8.97 3.03 4.67
N SER A 62 -9.90 2.12 4.38
CA SER A 62 -9.96 0.84 5.08
C SER A 62 -9.01 -0.16 4.41
N ILE A 63 -8.70 -1.24 5.13
CA ILE A 63 -7.92 -2.34 4.54
C ILE A 63 -8.70 -2.91 3.36
N GLU A 64 -10.03 -2.99 3.46
CA GLU A 64 -10.87 -3.47 2.36
C GLU A 64 -10.65 -2.67 1.08
N ASP A 65 -10.47 -1.36 1.19
CA ASP A 65 -10.22 -0.52 0.02
C ASP A 65 -8.94 -0.92 -0.70
N LEU A 66 -7.97 -1.44 0.04
CA LEU A 66 -6.69 -1.84 -0.54
C LEU A 66 -6.75 -3.20 -1.23
N ILE A 67 -7.72 -4.02 -0.89
CA ILE A 67 -7.82 -5.38 -1.43
C ILE A 67 -8.93 -5.56 -2.47
N LYS A 68 -9.53 -4.48 -2.88
CA LYS A 68 -10.58 -4.52 -3.93
C LYS A 68 -10.03 -4.81 -5.30
#